data_94f793641358d84a26da5e4f63a6bc96
#
_entry.id   94f793641358d84a26da5e4f63a6bc96
#
_cell.length_a   1.000
_cell.length_b   1.000
_cell.length_c   1.000
_cell.angle_alpha   90.00
_cell.angle_beta   90.00
_cell.angle_gamma   90.00
#
_symmetry.space_group_name_H-M   'P 1'
#
loop_
_entity.id
_entity.type
_entity.pdbx_description
1 polymer ?
#
loop_
_entity_poly.entity_id
_entity_poly.type
_entity_poly.pdbx_seq_one_letter_code
_entity_poly.pdbx_strand_id
1 'polypeptide(L)'
;TAYSILKLVTKPGRIVGGSILFDRSRNGKPEIIDLAAFGDNSPELRDVRGKDISMIFQEPMNSLSPVHTIGEQITEGIILHLGVSRKEALERAIALLREVGIPKPEERVHAYTFQLSGGMRQRAMIATALACSPKLLIADEPTTALDVTMQAQILDLLRHMQEQFGMALMLITHDLGVVAETCEEVVVMYLGEVVEQAPVDALFHEPLHPYTQALLKSVPPLGY
;
A
#
# COMPACT_ATOMS: atom_id res chain seq x y z
N THR A 1 -7.53 4.00 -9.85
CA THR A 1 -6.25 4.76 -9.81
C THR A 1 -5.07 3.82 -9.50
N ALA A 2 -5.02 3.12 -8.37
CA ALA A 2 -3.90 2.25 -7.95
C ALA A 2 -3.49 1.24 -9.03
N TYR A 3 -4.45 0.48 -9.56
CA TYR A 3 -4.20 -0.50 -10.63
C TYR A 3 -3.63 0.12 -11.91
N SER A 4 -3.96 1.38 -12.20
CA SER A 4 -3.39 2.09 -13.36
C SER A 4 -1.93 2.46 -13.13
N ILE A 5 -1.57 2.89 -11.92
CA ILE A 5 -0.17 3.23 -11.56
C ILE A 5 0.75 2.02 -11.77
N LEU A 6 0.30 0.86 -11.31
CA LEU A 6 1.05 -0.39 -11.45
C LEU A 6 0.76 -1.13 -12.77
N LYS A 7 -0.08 -0.57 -13.65
CA LYS A 7 -0.52 -1.23 -14.89
C LYS A 7 -1.04 -2.66 -14.67
N LEU A 8 -1.84 -2.83 -13.63
CA LEU A 8 -2.52 -4.08 -13.27
C LEU A 8 -3.98 -4.10 -13.73
N VAL A 9 -4.36 -3.18 -14.61
CA VAL A 9 -5.71 -3.10 -15.17
C VAL A 9 -5.98 -4.34 -16.01
N THR A 10 -6.98 -5.12 -15.58
CA THR A 10 -7.36 -6.37 -16.25
C THR A 10 -8.19 -6.11 -17.50
N LYS A 11 -8.01 -6.94 -18.53
CA LYS A 11 -8.84 -6.87 -19.74
C LYS A 11 -10.32 -7.09 -19.40
N PRO A 12 -11.26 -6.38 -20.03
CA PRO A 12 -11.09 -5.50 -21.20
C PRO A 12 -10.63 -4.07 -20.89
N GLY A 13 -10.38 -3.71 -19.63
CA GLY A 13 -9.87 -2.40 -19.24
C GLY A 13 -8.49 -2.11 -19.85
N ARG A 14 -8.23 -0.84 -20.12
CA ARG A 14 -6.95 -0.35 -20.61
C ARG A 14 -6.74 1.12 -20.27
N ILE A 15 -5.49 1.53 -20.15
CA ILE A 15 -5.13 2.95 -20.07
C ILE A 15 -5.21 3.51 -21.49
N VAL A 16 -6.07 4.51 -21.70
CA VAL A 16 -6.35 5.06 -23.03
C VAL A 16 -5.56 6.33 -23.35
N GLY A 17 -4.96 6.96 -22.32
CA GLY A 17 -4.18 8.19 -22.47
C GLY A 17 -3.75 8.76 -21.14
N GLY A 18 -3.03 9.87 -21.18
CA GLY A 18 -2.46 10.55 -20.02
C GLY A 18 -1.05 10.08 -19.68
N SER A 19 -0.50 10.64 -18.61
CA SER A 19 0.81 10.30 -18.08
C SER A 19 0.72 9.96 -16.59
N ILE A 20 1.62 9.11 -16.11
CA ILE A 20 1.77 8.74 -14.71
C ILE A 20 3.24 8.97 -14.35
N LEU A 21 3.53 10.16 -13.83
CA LEU A 21 4.89 10.57 -13.53
C LEU A 21 5.29 10.09 -12.14
N PHE A 22 6.40 9.36 -12.06
CA PHE A 22 6.99 8.88 -10.82
C PHE A 22 8.42 9.41 -10.69
N ASP A 23 8.70 10.09 -9.59
CA ASP A 23 10.05 10.53 -9.24
C ASP A 23 10.83 9.37 -8.63
N ARG A 24 11.71 8.79 -9.47
CA ARG A 24 12.58 7.69 -9.12
C ARG A 24 13.93 8.14 -8.59
N SER A 25 14.13 9.43 -8.38
CA SER A 25 15.41 10.03 -7.99
C SER A 25 16.27 9.13 -7.11
N ARG A 26 17.50 8.86 -7.55
CA ARG A 26 18.47 8.02 -6.85
C ARG A 26 19.77 8.80 -6.69
N ASN A 27 20.37 8.75 -5.49
CA ASN A 27 21.66 9.36 -5.19
C ASN A 27 21.74 10.86 -5.55
N GLY A 28 20.64 11.60 -5.32
CA GLY A 28 20.58 13.04 -5.59
C GLY A 28 20.45 13.41 -7.07
N LYS A 29 20.30 12.44 -7.98
CA LYS A 29 20.01 12.69 -9.39
C LYS A 29 18.49 12.56 -9.61
N PRO A 30 17.80 13.61 -10.08
CA PRO A 30 16.40 13.55 -10.40
C PRO A 30 16.19 12.59 -11.58
N GLU A 31 15.27 11.64 -11.44
CA GLU A 31 14.87 10.71 -12.49
C GLU A 31 13.34 10.61 -12.48
N ILE A 32 12.68 11.40 -13.31
CA ILE A 32 11.22 11.32 -13.48
C ILE A 32 10.94 10.38 -14.64
N ILE A 33 10.16 9.34 -14.38
CA ILE A 33 9.73 8.36 -15.39
C ILE A 33 8.22 8.42 -15.58
N ASP A 34 7.76 8.21 -16.81
CA ASP A 34 6.33 8.07 -17.10
C ASP A 34 5.96 6.58 -17.16
N LEU A 35 5.29 6.11 -16.09
CA LEU A 35 4.85 4.71 -15.99
C LEU A 35 3.81 4.35 -17.05
N ALA A 36 3.04 5.33 -17.56
CA ALA A 36 2.05 5.09 -18.61
C ALA A 36 2.70 4.72 -19.94
N ALA A 37 3.91 5.22 -20.20
CA ALA A 37 4.65 4.98 -21.44
C ALA A 37 5.25 3.56 -21.54
N PHE A 38 5.46 2.87 -20.40
CA PHE A 38 6.03 1.52 -20.40
C PHE A 38 5.04 0.48 -20.91
N GLY A 39 5.55 -0.60 -21.50
CA GLY A 39 4.75 -1.80 -21.81
C GLY A 39 4.36 -2.55 -20.54
N ASP A 40 3.19 -3.23 -20.54
CA ASP A 40 2.66 -3.91 -19.35
C ASP A 40 3.60 -4.97 -18.75
N ASN A 41 4.48 -5.55 -19.59
CA ASN A 41 5.47 -6.56 -19.19
C ASN A 41 6.91 -6.10 -19.43
N SER A 42 7.15 -4.78 -19.58
CA SER A 42 8.50 -4.28 -19.81
C SER A 42 9.42 -4.53 -18.61
N PRO A 43 10.74 -4.70 -18.83
CA PRO A 43 11.70 -4.83 -17.75
C PRO A 43 11.70 -3.62 -16.80
N GLU A 44 11.52 -2.42 -17.36
CA GLU A 44 11.47 -1.15 -16.60
C GLU A 44 10.32 -1.13 -15.62
N LEU A 45 9.13 -1.56 -16.05
CA LEU A 45 7.95 -1.65 -15.17
C LEU A 45 8.11 -2.74 -14.11
N ARG A 46 8.76 -3.86 -14.45
CA ARG A 46 9.06 -4.92 -13.48
C ARG A 46 10.05 -4.45 -12.41
N ASP A 47 11.01 -3.60 -12.77
CA ASP A 47 11.97 -3.02 -11.82
C ASP A 47 11.30 -2.01 -10.87
N VAL A 48 10.21 -1.37 -11.29
CA VAL A 48 9.42 -0.47 -10.43
C VAL A 48 8.49 -1.25 -9.50
N ARG A 49 7.79 -2.25 -10.03
CA ARG A 49 6.83 -3.05 -9.26
C ARG A 49 7.51 -3.85 -8.15
N GLY A 50 7.06 -3.68 -6.93
CA GLY A 50 7.58 -4.38 -5.75
C GLY A 50 8.87 -3.82 -5.20
N LYS A 51 9.64 -3.06 -5.98
CA LYS A 51 10.90 -2.44 -5.55
C LYS A 51 10.73 -0.96 -5.20
N ASP A 52 10.26 -0.15 -6.15
CA ASP A 52 10.08 1.28 -5.93
C ASP A 52 8.63 1.61 -5.51
N ILE A 53 7.65 0.87 -6.05
CA ILE A 53 6.23 1.00 -5.71
C ILE A 53 5.68 -0.36 -5.32
N SER A 54 5.12 -0.45 -4.12
CA SER A 54 4.42 -1.63 -3.62
C SER A 54 2.96 -1.33 -3.35
N MET A 55 2.13 -2.37 -3.26
CA MET A 55 0.70 -2.24 -3.03
C MET A 55 0.21 -3.26 -2.00
N ILE A 56 -0.60 -2.79 -1.08
CA ILE A 56 -1.46 -3.59 -0.21
C ILE A 56 -2.84 -3.63 -0.87
N PHE A 57 -3.30 -4.85 -1.20
CA PHE A 57 -4.58 -5.05 -1.87
C PHE A 57 -5.73 -5.11 -0.87
N GLN A 58 -6.94 -4.80 -1.32
CA GLN A 58 -8.17 -4.72 -0.52
C GLN A 58 -8.50 -6.01 0.25
N GLU A 59 -8.13 -7.19 -0.26
CA GLU A 59 -8.41 -8.46 0.38
C GLU A 59 -7.14 -9.25 0.71
N PRO A 60 -6.71 -9.29 2.00
CA PRO A 60 -5.50 -10.02 2.40
C PRO A 60 -5.55 -11.51 2.09
N MET A 61 -6.77 -12.09 2.08
CA MET A 61 -7.00 -13.50 1.82
C MET A 61 -6.65 -13.91 0.39
N ASN A 62 -6.80 -12.98 -0.57
CA ASN A 62 -6.55 -13.21 -1.98
C ASN A 62 -5.13 -12.80 -2.41
N SER A 63 -4.40 -12.07 -1.56
CA SER A 63 -3.09 -11.51 -1.87
C SER A 63 -1.94 -12.46 -1.51
N LEU A 64 -2.14 -13.32 -0.51
CA LEU A 64 -1.13 -14.28 -0.07
C LEU A 64 -1.41 -15.67 -0.63
N SER A 65 -0.39 -16.29 -1.21
CA SER A 65 -0.47 -17.65 -1.73
C SER A 65 -0.72 -18.68 -0.61
N PRO A 66 -1.74 -19.54 -0.73
CA PRO A 66 -1.99 -20.56 0.27
C PRO A 66 -1.02 -21.75 0.22
N VAL A 67 -0.29 -21.90 -0.89
CA VAL A 67 0.61 -23.05 -1.14
C VAL A 67 2.10 -22.73 -0.92
N HIS A 68 2.43 -21.47 -0.58
CA HIS A 68 3.78 -21.06 -0.24
C HIS A 68 3.82 -20.58 1.21
N THR A 69 4.96 -20.76 1.88
CA THR A 69 5.17 -20.21 3.23
C THR A 69 5.27 -18.70 3.18
N ILE A 70 5.03 -18.05 4.31
CA ILE A 70 5.16 -16.59 4.42
C ILE A 70 6.58 -16.13 4.06
N GLY A 71 7.59 -16.88 4.52
CA GLY A 71 8.99 -16.59 4.20
C GLY A 71 9.30 -16.70 2.72
N GLU A 72 8.78 -17.70 2.02
CA GLU A 72 8.98 -17.84 0.58
C GLU A 72 8.40 -16.64 -0.16
N GLN A 73 7.21 -16.18 0.19
CA GLN A 73 6.55 -15.04 -0.45
C GLN A 73 7.29 -13.73 -0.23
N ILE A 74 7.81 -13.48 0.98
CA ILE A 74 8.61 -12.28 1.28
C ILE A 74 9.98 -12.36 0.60
N THR A 75 10.66 -13.49 0.70
CA THR A 75 12.04 -13.64 0.19
C THR A 75 12.11 -13.63 -1.34
N GLU A 76 11.05 -14.07 -2.04
CA GLU A 76 10.99 -14.01 -3.51
C GLU A 76 11.23 -12.59 -4.03
N GLY A 77 10.48 -11.62 -3.52
CA GLY A 77 10.66 -10.21 -3.88
C GLY A 77 12.05 -9.67 -3.53
N ILE A 78 12.55 -9.99 -2.34
CA ILE A 78 13.88 -9.58 -1.89
C ILE A 78 14.99 -10.12 -2.81
N ILE A 79 14.96 -11.40 -3.14
CA ILE A 79 15.94 -12.02 -4.03
C ILE A 79 15.85 -11.44 -5.43
N LEU A 80 14.65 -11.34 -5.97
CA LEU A 80 14.41 -10.84 -7.33
C LEU A 80 14.91 -9.41 -7.53
N HIS A 81 14.60 -8.52 -6.59
CA HIS A 81 14.84 -7.08 -6.75
C HIS A 81 16.16 -6.59 -6.15
N LEU A 82 16.67 -7.26 -5.11
CA LEU A 82 17.89 -6.83 -4.42
C LEU A 82 19.10 -7.71 -4.75
N GLY A 83 18.88 -8.88 -5.38
CA GLY A 83 19.95 -9.77 -5.80
C GLY A 83 20.77 -10.38 -4.65
N VAL A 84 20.20 -10.42 -3.44
CA VAL A 84 20.87 -10.96 -2.25
C VAL A 84 20.76 -12.48 -2.16
N SER A 85 21.57 -13.10 -1.32
CA SER A 85 21.53 -14.55 -1.09
C SER A 85 20.22 -14.96 -0.40
N ARG A 86 19.81 -16.23 -0.59
CA ARG A 86 18.60 -16.79 0.07
C ARG A 86 18.69 -16.69 1.61
N LYS A 87 19.88 -16.86 2.17
CA LYS A 87 20.10 -16.73 3.62
C LYS A 87 19.84 -15.31 4.08
N GLU A 88 20.41 -14.33 3.41
CA GLU A 88 20.22 -12.91 3.73
C GLU A 88 18.77 -12.47 3.53
N ALA A 89 18.11 -12.95 2.46
CA ALA A 89 16.69 -12.68 2.23
C ALA A 89 15.83 -13.23 3.37
N LEU A 90 16.12 -14.42 3.89
CA LEU A 90 15.41 -15.01 5.02
C LEU A 90 15.61 -14.20 6.31
N GLU A 91 16.83 -13.76 6.59
CA GLU A 91 17.12 -12.92 7.76
C GLU A 91 16.35 -11.60 7.69
N ARG A 92 16.29 -10.96 6.50
CA ARG A 92 15.47 -9.76 6.26
C ARG A 92 13.99 -10.02 6.42
N ALA A 93 13.48 -11.14 5.92
CA ALA A 93 12.07 -11.52 6.07
C ALA A 93 11.69 -11.69 7.55
N ILE A 94 12.53 -12.35 8.35
CA ILE A 94 12.32 -12.52 9.79
C ILE A 94 12.32 -11.15 10.50
N ALA A 95 13.25 -10.25 10.15
CA ALA A 95 13.31 -8.90 10.69
C ALA A 95 12.02 -8.12 10.39
N LEU A 96 11.55 -8.14 9.13
CA LEU A 96 10.29 -7.50 8.74
C LEU A 96 9.08 -8.06 9.48
N LEU A 97 8.99 -9.39 9.63
CA LEU A 97 7.90 -10.02 10.39
C LEU A 97 7.91 -9.56 11.87
N ARG A 98 9.09 -9.33 12.44
CA ARG A 98 9.23 -8.78 13.79
C ARG A 98 8.79 -7.33 13.86
N GLU A 99 9.17 -6.50 12.90
CA GLU A 99 8.80 -5.08 12.80
C GLU A 99 7.30 -4.88 12.66
N VAL A 100 6.63 -5.70 11.84
CA VAL A 100 5.17 -5.65 11.73
C VAL A 100 4.44 -6.30 12.92
N GLY A 101 5.17 -6.77 13.95
CA GLY A 101 4.60 -7.27 15.20
C GLY A 101 4.02 -8.68 15.10
N ILE A 102 4.56 -9.54 14.24
CA ILE A 102 4.20 -10.98 14.22
C ILE A 102 4.97 -11.68 15.35
N PRO A 103 4.29 -12.36 16.30
CA PRO A 103 4.95 -13.09 17.37
C PRO A 103 5.70 -14.30 16.85
N LYS A 104 6.88 -14.57 17.41
CA LYS A 104 7.77 -15.68 17.04
C LYS A 104 8.08 -15.70 15.53
N PRO A 105 8.64 -14.64 14.96
CA PRO A 105 8.84 -14.50 13.51
C PRO A 105 9.72 -15.60 12.93
N GLU A 106 10.66 -16.16 13.68
CA GLU A 106 11.53 -17.27 13.31
C GLU A 106 10.75 -18.57 13.02
N GLU A 107 9.64 -18.79 13.74
CA GLU A 107 8.75 -19.93 13.50
C GLU A 107 7.74 -19.59 12.39
N ARG A 108 7.18 -18.36 12.43
CA ARG A 108 6.10 -17.94 11.54
C ARG A 108 6.54 -17.71 10.09
N VAL A 109 7.81 -17.45 9.85
CA VAL A 109 8.37 -17.37 8.51
C VAL A 109 8.19 -18.69 7.74
N HIS A 110 8.12 -19.82 8.41
CA HIS A 110 7.88 -21.14 7.82
C HIS A 110 6.38 -21.54 7.82
N ALA A 111 5.51 -20.71 8.36
CA ALA A 111 4.08 -21.00 8.39
C ALA A 111 3.43 -20.71 7.02
N TYR A 112 2.38 -21.44 6.71
CA TYR A 112 1.49 -21.19 5.58
C TYR A 112 0.42 -20.16 5.99
N THR A 113 -0.16 -19.48 4.99
CA THR A 113 -1.18 -18.43 5.19
C THR A 113 -2.35 -18.90 6.05
N PHE A 114 -2.82 -20.14 5.87
CA PHE A 114 -3.96 -20.70 6.64
C PHE A 114 -3.64 -20.97 8.11
N GLN A 115 -2.36 -20.99 8.50
CA GLN A 115 -1.92 -21.17 9.89
C GLN A 115 -1.86 -19.86 10.69
N LEU A 116 -2.16 -18.73 10.03
CA LEU A 116 -2.15 -17.41 10.62
C LEU A 116 -3.57 -16.92 10.91
N SER A 117 -3.75 -16.15 11.99
CA SER A 117 -4.99 -15.40 12.23
C SER A 117 -5.19 -14.29 11.18
N GLY A 118 -6.41 -13.73 11.08
CA GLY A 118 -6.71 -12.64 10.16
C GLY A 118 -5.74 -11.45 10.30
N GLY A 119 -5.56 -10.97 11.53
CA GLY A 119 -4.63 -9.87 11.80
C GLY A 119 -3.16 -10.21 11.50
N MET A 120 -2.73 -11.47 11.73
CA MET A 120 -1.39 -11.89 11.36
C MET A 120 -1.21 -11.96 9.84
N ARG A 121 -2.23 -12.36 9.08
CA ARG A 121 -2.21 -12.36 7.61
C ARG A 121 -2.07 -10.94 7.07
N GLN A 122 -2.83 -9.99 7.65
CA GLN A 122 -2.72 -8.57 7.31
C GLN A 122 -1.31 -8.05 7.53
N ARG A 123 -0.73 -8.31 8.70
CA ARG A 123 0.66 -7.93 9.02
C ARG A 123 1.69 -8.60 8.10
N ALA A 124 1.50 -9.88 7.75
CA ALA A 124 2.36 -10.58 6.80
C ALA A 124 2.27 -9.98 5.38
N MET A 125 1.09 -9.57 4.93
CA MET A 125 0.90 -8.86 3.66
C MET A 125 1.61 -7.51 3.66
N ILE A 126 1.52 -6.75 4.77
CA ILE A 126 2.27 -5.50 4.94
C ILE A 126 3.77 -5.77 4.87
N ALA A 127 4.29 -6.79 5.58
CA ALA A 127 5.69 -7.19 5.50
C ALA A 127 6.12 -7.53 4.06
N THR A 128 5.28 -8.25 3.32
CA THR A 128 5.55 -8.58 1.90
C THR A 128 5.62 -7.31 1.05
N ALA A 129 4.71 -6.36 1.25
CA ALA A 129 4.73 -5.10 0.53
C ALA A 129 5.97 -4.24 0.85
N LEU A 130 6.48 -4.33 2.07
CA LEU A 130 7.67 -3.58 2.52
C LEU A 130 9.00 -4.29 2.23
N ALA A 131 8.98 -5.50 1.67
CA ALA A 131 10.13 -6.38 1.51
C ALA A 131 11.36 -5.73 0.82
N CYS A 132 11.12 -4.81 -0.10
CA CYS A 132 12.16 -4.11 -0.85
C CYS A 132 12.34 -2.64 -0.45
N SER A 133 11.76 -2.21 0.69
CA SER A 133 11.78 -0.80 1.15
C SER A 133 11.33 0.17 0.05
N PRO A 134 10.06 0.10 -0.38
CA PRO A 134 9.55 0.88 -1.50
C PRO A 134 9.57 2.38 -1.17
N LYS A 135 9.64 3.21 -2.21
CA LYS A 135 9.50 4.67 -2.09
C LYS A 135 8.04 5.10 -1.96
N LEU A 136 7.13 4.33 -2.55
CA LEU A 136 5.69 4.54 -2.49
C LEU A 136 5.00 3.24 -2.10
N LEU A 137 4.26 3.27 -1.03
CA LEU A 137 3.32 2.21 -0.66
C LEU A 137 1.90 2.68 -0.97
N ILE A 138 1.20 1.94 -1.82
CA ILE A 138 -0.22 2.15 -2.09
C ILE A 138 -1.01 1.17 -1.21
N ALA A 139 -1.86 1.68 -0.33
CA ALA A 139 -2.72 0.89 0.53
C ALA A 139 -4.19 1.06 0.08
N ASP A 140 -4.73 0.05 -0.57
CA ASP A 140 -6.09 0.05 -1.11
C ASP A 140 -7.03 -0.63 -0.10
N GLU A 141 -7.78 0.18 0.63
CA GLU A 141 -8.67 -0.23 1.72
C GLU A 141 -8.01 -1.21 2.72
N PRO A 142 -6.86 -0.87 3.29
CA PRO A 142 -6.03 -1.83 4.06
C PRO A 142 -6.69 -2.32 5.35
N THR A 143 -7.78 -1.69 5.77
CA THR A 143 -8.49 -2.00 7.02
C THR A 143 -9.90 -2.55 6.80
N THR A 144 -10.31 -2.75 5.55
CA THR A 144 -11.63 -3.32 5.23
C THR A 144 -11.81 -4.70 5.88
N ALA A 145 -12.97 -4.93 6.47
CA ALA A 145 -13.35 -6.15 7.19
C ALA A 145 -12.57 -6.43 8.51
N LEU A 146 -11.88 -5.42 9.05
CA LEU A 146 -11.28 -5.48 10.38
C LEU A 146 -12.20 -4.82 11.42
N ASP A 147 -12.13 -5.28 12.66
CA ASP A 147 -12.75 -4.55 13.78
C ASP A 147 -11.99 -3.25 14.07
N VAL A 148 -12.65 -2.31 14.77
CA VAL A 148 -12.13 -0.97 15.04
C VAL A 148 -10.76 -0.99 15.72
N THR A 149 -10.54 -1.93 16.64
CA THR A 149 -9.26 -2.06 17.36
C THR A 149 -8.14 -2.51 16.43
N MET A 150 -8.41 -3.50 15.59
CA MET A 150 -7.45 -3.98 14.60
C MET A 150 -7.18 -2.93 13.52
N GLN A 151 -8.20 -2.17 13.10
CA GLN A 151 -8.06 -1.05 12.17
C GLN A 151 -7.05 -0.02 12.69
N ALA A 152 -7.25 0.47 13.93
CA ALA A 152 -6.33 1.42 14.56
C ALA A 152 -4.89 0.88 14.59
N GLN A 153 -4.70 -0.37 15.01
CA GLN A 153 -3.38 -1.01 15.06
C GLN A 153 -2.69 -1.11 13.68
N ILE A 154 -3.44 -1.36 12.61
CA ILE A 154 -2.89 -1.42 11.25
C ILE A 154 -2.52 -0.03 10.74
N LEU A 155 -3.32 0.99 11.01
CA LEU A 155 -3.03 2.38 10.62
C LEU A 155 -1.80 2.92 11.36
N ASP A 156 -1.69 2.66 12.66
CA ASP A 156 -0.51 3.01 13.46
C ASP A 156 0.74 2.29 12.95
N LEU A 157 0.62 1.00 12.59
CA LEU A 157 1.70 0.26 11.97
C LEU A 157 2.15 0.89 10.64
N LEU A 158 1.23 1.23 9.75
CA LEU A 158 1.55 1.85 8.46
C LEU A 158 2.23 3.21 8.63
N ARG A 159 1.77 4.04 9.59
CA ARG A 159 2.39 5.33 9.93
C ARG A 159 3.81 5.13 10.46
N HIS A 160 4.00 4.19 11.40
CA HIS A 160 5.32 3.88 11.92
C HIS A 160 6.28 3.39 10.82
N MET A 161 5.83 2.53 9.92
CA MET A 161 6.62 2.07 8.79
C MET A 161 6.93 3.21 7.81
N GLN A 162 5.99 4.11 7.56
CA GLN A 162 6.21 5.30 6.74
C GLN A 162 7.36 6.15 7.28
N GLU A 163 7.36 6.43 8.57
CA GLU A 163 8.41 7.19 9.25
C GLU A 163 9.77 6.45 9.20
N GLN A 164 9.77 5.17 9.54
CA GLN A 164 10.97 4.35 9.62
C GLN A 164 11.66 4.18 8.25
N PHE A 165 10.89 3.94 7.19
CA PHE A 165 11.42 3.73 5.84
C PHE A 165 11.54 5.02 5.02
N GLY A 166 10.99 6.14 5.50
CA GLY A 166 10.97 7.41 4.77
C GLY A 166 10.23 7.32 3.44
N MET A 167 9.19 6.48 3.36
CA MET A 167 8.40 6.24 2.15
C MET A 167 7.17 7.15 2.10
N ALA A 168 6.68 7.42 0.89
CA ALA A 168 5.35 8.00 0.71
C ALA A 168 4.28 6.91 0.90
N LEU A 169 3.16 7.28 1.54
CA LEU A 169 1.99 6.42 1.69
C LEU A 169 0.81 7.02 0.93
N MET A 170 0.27 6.27 -0.03
CA MET A 170 -0.98 6.58 -0.71
C MET A 170 -2.09 5.69 -0.17
N LEU A 171 -2.96 6.26 0.66
CA LEU A 171 -4.09 5.55 1.26
C LEU A 171 -5.35 5.75 0.41
N ILE A 172 -5.98 4.66 0.01
CA ILE A 172 -7.29 4.67 -0.64
C ILE A 172 -8.30 4.12 0.36
N THR A 173 -9.29 4.92 0.71
CA THR A 173 -10.30 4.55 1.69
C THR A 173 -11.59 5.34 1.47
N HIS A 174 -12.69 4.80 1.96
CA HIS A 174 -13.98 5.50 2.06
C HIS A 174 -14.28 5.95 3.49
N ASP A 175 -13.40 5.66 4.45
CA ASP A 175 -13.53 6.04 5.85
C ASP A 175 -12.92 7.43 6.09
N LEU A 176 -13.79 8.44 6.23
CA LEU A 176 -13.38 9.83 6.45
C LEU A 176 -12.71 10.06 7.81
N GLY A 177 -13.02 9.22 8.82
CA GLY A 177 -12.32 9.25 10.11
C GLY A 177 -10.85 8.89 9.94
N VAL A 178 -10.59 7.83 9.19
CA VAL A 178 -9.21 7.41 8.85
C VAL A 178 -8.48 8.51 8.08
N VAL A 179 -9.15 9.15 7.10
CA VAL A 179 -8.57 10.26 6.34
C VAL A 179 -8.17 11.41 7.26
N ALA A 180 -9.06 11.82 8.16
CA ALA A 180 -8.83 12.94 9.08
C ALA A 180 -7.62 12.69 10.01
N GLU A 181 -7.41 11.44 10.43
CA GLU A 181 -6.35 11.09 11.39
C GLU A 181 -4.99 10.79 10.74
N THR A 182 -4.97 10.36 9.46
CA THR A 182 -3.76 9.78 8.87
C THR A 182 -3.22 10.53 7.66
N CYS A 183 -4.04 11.34 6.99
CA CYS A 183 -3.65 11.98 5.73
C CYS A 183 -3.24 13.44 5.92
N GLU A 184 -2.25 13.90 5.14
CA GLU A 184 -1.87 15.32 5.05
C GLU A 184 -2.61 16.00 3.90
N GLU A 185 -2.70 15.35 2.74
CA GLU A 185 -3.42 15.78 1.56
C GLU A 185 -4.48 14.77 1.15
N VAL A 186 -5.58 15.25 0.61
CA VAL A 186 -6.71 14.45 0.20
C VAL A 186 -7.10 14.77 -1.23
N VAL A 187 -7.34 13.73 -2.01
CA VAL A 187 -7.88 13.80 -3.37
C VAL A 187 -9.25 13.12 -3.36
N VAL A 188 -10.31 13.88 -3.57
CA VAL A 188 -11.69 13.37 -3.67
C VAL A 188 -11.99 13.01 -5.10
N MET A 189 -12.43 11.77 -5.31
CA MET A 189 -12.81 11.26 -6.64
C MET A 189 -14.30 10.97 -6.71
N TYR A 190 -14.92 11.35 -7.82
CA TYR A 190 -16.33 11.03 -8.12
C TYR A 190 -16.47 10.61 -9.58
N LEU A 191 -17.10 9.48 -9.83
CA LEU A 191 -17.28 8.90 -11.17
C LEU A 191 -15.99 8.78 -12.00
N GLY A 192 -14.84 8.55 -11.34
CA GLY A 192 -13.55 8.40 -12.01
C GLY A 192 -12.80 9.71 -12.24
N GLU A 193 -13.36 10.87 -11.89
CA GLU A 193 -12.75 12.19 -12.01
C GLU A 193 -12.34 12.72 -10.63
N VAL A 194 -11.25 13.48 -10.60
CA VAL A 194 -10.85 14.26 -9.42
C VAL A 194 -11.75 15.49 -9.35
N VAL A 195 -12.52 15.61 -8.27
CA VAL A 195 -13.45 16.72 -8.08
C VAL A 195 -12.92 17.77 -7.09
N GLU A 196 -12.06 17.36 -6.17
CA GLU A 196 -11.43 18.27 -5.21
C GLU A 196 -10.07 17.69 -4.75
N GLN A 197 -9.11 18.58 -4.53
CA GLN A 197 -7.82 18.25 -3.91
C GLN A 197 -7.46 19.38 -2.95
N ALA A 198 -7.15 19.03 -1.70
CA ALA A 198 -6.80 20.01 -0.67
C ALA A 198 -6.03 19.35 0.49
N PRO A 199 -5.30 20.13 1.32
CA PRO A 199 -4.87 19.68 2.63
C PRO A 199 -6.06 19.19 3.45
N VAL A 200 -5.83 18.18 4.31
CA VAL A 200 -6.91 17.53 5.09
C VAL A 200 -7.73 18.55 5.89
N ASP A 201 -7.09 19.48 6.58
CA ASP A 201 -7.78 20.49 7.38
C ASP A 201 -8.70 21.38 6.53
N ALA A 202 -8.23 21.83 5.37
CA ALA A 202 -9.03 22.64 4.46
C ALA A 202 -10.24 21.86 3.92
N LEU A 203 -10.04 20.59 3.55
CA LEU A 203 -11.11 19.75 3.05
C LEU A 203 -12.22 19.53 4.07
N PHE A 204 -11.88 19.32 5.33
CA PHE A 204 -12.86 19.06 6.40
C PHE A 204 -13.58 20.31 6.88
N HIS A 205 -12.91 21.48 6.90
CA HIS A 205 -13.48 22.73 7.42
C HIS A 205 -14.12 23.60 6.33
N GLU A 206 -13.54 23.62 5.12
CA GLU A 206 -13.96 24.50 4.03
C GLU A 206 -14.08 23.73 2.68
N PRO A 207 -14.86 22.64 2.60
CA PRO A 207 -15.01 21.87 1.36
C PRO A 207 -15.67 22.74 0.27
N LEU A 208 -15.06 22.77 -0.91
CA LEU A 208 -15.52 23.62 -2.01
C LEU A 208 -16.50 22.89 -2.93
N HIS A 209 -16.23 21.62 -3.23
CA HIS A 209 -17.06 20.88 -4.17
C HIS A 209 -18.34 20.34 -3.52
N PRO A 210 -19.54 20.44 -4.17
CA PRO A 210 -20.80 19.99 -3.59
C PRO A 210 -20.82 18.50 -3.20
N TYR A 211 -20.13 17.65 -3.96
CA TYR A 211 -19.98 16.23 -3.61
C TYR A 211 -19.22 16.03 -2.32
N THR A 212 -18.09 16.74 -2.12
CA THR A 212 -17.30 16.69 -0.88
C THR A 212 -18.14 17.15 0.31
N GLN A 213 -18.90 18.24 0.14
CA GLN A 213 -19.82 18.73 1.18
C GLN A 213 -20.88 17.70 1.54
N ALA A 214 -21.45 17.02 0.55
CA ALA A 214 -22.44 15.97 0.77
C ALA A 214 -21.83 14.75 1.45
N LEU A 215 -20.62 14.35 1.04
CA LEU A 215 -19.87 13.24 1.61
C LEU A 215 -19.58 13.47 3.10
N LEU A 216 -19.06 14.64 3.46
CA LEU A 216 -18.77 15.00 4.85
C LEU A 216 -20.03 15.10 5.71
N LYS A 217 -21.15 15.58 5.16
CA LYS A 217 -22.45 15.61 5.87
C LYS A 217 -23.05 14.24 6.09
N SER A 218 -22.64 13.24 5.31
CA SER A 218 -23.15 11.86 5.46
C SER A 218 -22.48 11.11 6.61
N VAL A 219 -21.38 11.62 7.16
CA VAL A 219 -20.74 11.06 8.36
C VAL A 219 -21.65 11.34 9.55
N PRO A 220 -22.10 10.32 10.28
CA PRO A 220 -22.86 10.53 11.50
C PRO A 220 -22.05 11.41 12.47
N PRO A 221 -22.65 12.41 13.11
CA PRO A 221 -21.95 13.13 14.17
C PRO A 221 -21.52 12.11 15.23
N LEU A 222 -20.24 12.12 15.59
CA LEU A 222 -19.74 11.33 16.70
C LEU A 222 -20.61 11.69 17.91
N GLY A 223 -21.49 10.78 18.32
CA GLY A 223 -22.38 10.99 19.45
C GLY A 223 -21.56 11.22 20.70
N TYR A 224 -21.78 12.39 21.34
CA TYR A 224 -21.38 12.66 22.69
C TYR A 224 -22.29 11.91 23.66
#